data_769a72619ecff9f1a3fa0b6a8ceddc6a
#
_entry.id   769a72619ecff9f1a3fa0b6a8ceddc6a
#
_cell.length_a   1.000
_cell.length_b   1.000
_cell.length_c   1.000
_cell.angle_alpha   90.00
_cell.angle_beta   90.00
_cell.angle_gamma   90.00
#
_symmetry.space_group_name_H-M   'P 1'
#
loop_
_entity.id
_entity.type
_entity.pdbx_description
1 polymer ?
#
loop_
_entity_poly.entity_id
_entity_poly.type
_entity_poly.pdbx_seq_one_letter_code
_entity_poly.pdbx_strand_id
1 'polypeptide(L)'
;MPTVPAAFATPLWAVLPFAFYLLLIAVLPLFFGHFWESNRNKLLTGLLLGAPVIFYLLWRPDGATLLAQTLIEYVSFIALLGALFVISGGIYLRGSLTGTPLVNTLFLAVGSLLASVIGTTGASALLIRPLLRANQGRSKLTHLVVFFIFIVSNGAGMLTPLGDPPLFLGFLRGVPFLWTLRLAPPWAMVNGLLLVLFYAFDWWTFRRHGKAEQPAPAQGVGKERLRIEGRINLLWLLGIVLTVFAAGTWGPAVLPDVHVRSLVQILCMVALTGASLWTTPRTIHEANRFSWAPIVEVGVVFIGIFVTMVPALLFLEERGATLGVTKPWQFFWASGALSSVLDNAPTYLTFASLATGVADHGAGLLSAANLGTLAAHPVGQQLLAAVACGSVFMGANTYIGNGPNFMVKAIAEQHHVRMPSFFGYTLWSGAILIPLFGLVALFFF
;
A
#
# COMPACT_ATOMS: atom_id res chain seq x y z
N MET A 1 -12.71 2.69 29.90
CA MET A 1 -13.85 1.99 29.25
C MET A 1 -14.37 0.95 30.21
N PRO A 2 -15.68 0.73 30.37
CA PRO A 2 -16.17 -0.36 31.17
C PRO A 2 -15.64 -1.68 30.57
N THR A 3 -15.13 -2.56 31.41
CA THR A 3 -14.74 -3.93 31.05
C THR A 3 -15.90 -4.58 30.34
N VAL A 4 -15.72 -4.99 29.07
CA VAL A 4 -16.76 -5.72 28.33
C VAL A 4 -17.08 -6.98 29.15
N PRO A 5 -18.35 -7.20 29.56
CA PRO A 5 -18.71 -8.39 30.30
C PRO A 5 -18.27 -9.64 29.51
N ALA A 6 -17.81 -10.67 30.19
CA ALA A 6 -17.36 -11.93 29.56
C ALA A 6 -18.38 -12.58 28.58
N ALA A 7 -19.65 -12.19 28.69
CA ALA A 7 -20.73 -12.58 27.79
C ALA A 7 -20.57 -12.06 26.34
N PHE A 8 -19.71 -11.08 26.11
CA PHE A 8 -19.50 -10.46 24.79
C PHE A 8 -18.08 -10.65 24.24
N ALA A 9 -17.30 -11.58 24.82
CA ALA A 9 -16.00 -11.96 24.26
C ALA A 9 -16.17 -12.49 22.83
N THR A 10 -15.29 -12.04 21.94
CA THR A 10 -15.37 -12.41 20.52
C THR A 10 -15.05 -13.88 20.34
N PRO A 11 -15.97 -14.72 19.82
CA PRO A 11 -15.73 -16.15 19.64
C PRO A 11 -14.84 -16.38 18.40
N LEU A 12 -14.04 -17.45 18.45
CA LEU A 12 -13.12 -17.80 17.35
C LEU A 12 -13.83 -18.01 16.00
N TRP A 13 -15.06 -18.56 16.01
CA TRP A 13 -15.81 -18.76 14.77
C TRP A 13 -16.16 -17.47 14.03
N ALA A 14 -16.28 -16.34 14.74
CA ALA A 14 -16.54 -15.04 14.13
C ALA A 14 -15.35 -14.51 13.32
N VAL A 15 -14.13 -15.05 13.52
CA VAL A 15 -12.93 -14.75 12.74
C VAL A 15 -12.93 -15.49 11.40
N LEU A 16 -13.62 -16.63 11.30
CA LEU A 16 -13.57 -17.48 10.11
C LEU A 16 -13.97 -16.79 8.81
N PRO A 17 -15.03 -15.95 8.74
CA PRO A 17 -15.37 -15.23 7.51
C PRO A 17 -14.23 -14.39 6.97
N PHE A 18 -13.47 -13.71 7.84
CA PHE A 18 -12.30 -12.92 7.44
C PHE A 18 -11.19 -13.82 6.90
N ALA A 19 -10.82 -14.87 7.62
CA ALA A 19 -9.79 -15.82 7.19
C ALA A 19 -10.14 -16.46 5.84
N PHE A 20 -11.41 -16.88 5.66
CA PHE A 20 -11.88 -17.40 4.37
C PHE A 20 -11.86 -16.36 3.27
N TYR A 21 -12.25 -15.12 3.56
CA TYR A 21 -12.25 -14.07 2.55
C TYR A 21 -10.83 -13.77 2.05
N LEU A 22 -9.87 -13.66 2.97
CA LEU A 22 -8.46 -13.48 2.61
C LEU A 22 -7.93 -14.66 1.79
N LEU A 23 -8.27 -15.90 2.18
CA LEU A 23 -7.90 -17.09 1.42
C LEU A 23 -8.49 -17.06 0.00
N LEU A 24 -9.76 -16.67 -0.16
CA LEU A 24 -10.40 -16.56 -1.47
C LEU A 24 -9.76 -15.47 -2.34
N ILE A 25 -9.43 -14.31 -1.78
CA ILE A 25 -8.71 -13.25 -2.49
C ILE A 25 -7.35 -13.75 -3.01
N ALA A 26 -6.63 -14.58 -2.24
CA ALA A 26 -5.34 -15.13 -2.64
C ALA A 26 -5.47 -16.26 -3.68
N VAL A 27 -6.46 -17.13 -3.53
CA VAL A 27 -6.58 -18.38 -4.31
C VAL A 27 -7.38 -18.21 -5.60
N LEU A 28 -8.51 -17.48 -5.56
CA LEU A 28 -9.40 -17.37 -6.73
C LEU A 28 -8.72 -16.75 -7.98
N PRO A 29 -7.88 -15.71 -7.87
CA PRO A 29 -7.15 -15.20 -9.05
C PRO A 29 -6.24 -16.24 -9.70
N LEU A 30 -5.68 -17.17 -8.92
CA LEU A 30 -4.72 -18.16 -9.40
C LEU A 30 -5.39 -19.36 -10.08
N PHE A 31 -6.53 -19.82 -9.54
CA PHE A 31 -7.19 -21.05 -9.99
C PHE A 31 -8.50 -20.80 -10.75
N PHE A 32 -9.16 -19.69 -10.49
CA PHE A 32 -10.47 -19.32 -11.05
C PHE A 32 -10.46 -17.88 -11.58
N GLY A 33 -9.40 -17.51 -12.35
CA GLY A 33 -9.17 -16.15 -12.84
C GLY A 33 -10.40 -15.54 -13.51
N HIS A 34 -11.06 -16.27 -14.42
CA HIS A 34 -12.26 -15.78 -15.12
C HIS A 34 -13.42 -15.43 -14.17
N PHE A 35 -13.61 -16.21 -13.08
CA PHE A 35 -14.61 -15.88 -12.06
C PHE A 35 -14.20 -14.59 -11.32
N TRP A 36 -12.90 -14.46 -10.99
CA TRP A 36 -12.38 -13.35 -10.20
C TRP A 36 -12.16 -12.05 -11.01
N GLU A 37 -12.15 -12.09 -12.34
CA GLU A 37 -12.10 -10.88 -13.17
C GLU A 37 -13.35 -9.99 -13.01
N SER A 38 -14.51 -10.59 -12.69
CA SER A 38 -15.77 -9.87 -12.55
C SER A 38 -15.90 -9.17 -11.19
N ASN A 39 -16.03 -7.85 -11.18
CA ASN A 39 -16.30 -7.07 -9.97
C ASN A 39 -17.60 -7.48 -9.28
N ARG A 40 -18.59 -7.95 -10.04
CA ARG A 40 -19.84 -8.49 -9.48
C ARG A 40 -19.56 -9.74 -8.62
N ASN A 41 -18.73 -10.64 -9.09
CA ASN A 41 -18.40 -11.88 -8.35
C ASN A 41 -17.59 -11.56 -7.09
N LYS A 42 -16.63 -10.61 -7.18
CA LYS A 42 -15.89 -10.10 -6.02
C LYS A 42 -16.83 -9.53 -4.97
N LEU A 43 -17.79 -8.68 -5.39
CA LEU A 43 -18.79 -8.10 -4.50
C LEU A 43 -19.68 -9.16 -3.86
N LEU A 44 -20.19 -10.11 -4.64
CA LEU A 44 -21.03 -11.20 -4.15
C LEU A 44 -20.28 -12.07 -3.13
N THR A 45 -19.01 -12.37 -3.37
CA THR A 45 -18.16 -13.11 -2.42
C THR A 45 -17.98 -12.32 -1.12
N GLY A 46 -17.71 -11.01 -1.21
CA GLY A 46 -17.59 -10.12 -0.05
C GLY A 46 -18.90 -10.01 0.74
N LEU A 47 -20.04 -9.89 0.05
CA LEU A 47 -21.36 -9.84 0.68
C LEU A 47 -21.75 -11.17 1.36
N LEU A 48 -21.47 -12.30 0.71
CA LEU A 48 -21.77 -13.62 1.26
C LEU A 48 -21.04 -13.86 2.59
N LEU A 49 -19.77 -13.48 2.67
CA LEU A 49 -18.98 -13.63 3.91
C LEU A 49 -19.17 -12.48 4.89
N GLY A 50 -19.52 -11.29 4.41
CA GLY A 50 -19.80 -10.13 5.24
C GLY A 50 -21.17 -10.16 5.93
N ALA A 51 -22.19 -10.72 5.25
CA ALA A 51 -23.55 -10.76 5.80
C ALA A 51 -23.65 -11.43 7.20
N PRO A 52 -23.08 -12.63 7.43
CA PRO A 52 -23.10 -13.24 8.76
C PRO A 52 -22.34 -12.42 9.80
N VAL A 53 -21.28 -11.70 9.40
CA VAL A 53 -20.54 -10.80 10.29
C VAL A 53 -21.38 -9.59 10.66
N ILE A 54 -22.05 -8.97 9.69
CA ILE A 54 -22.96 -7.85 9.96
C ILE A 54 -24.06 -8.27 10.93
N PHE A 55 -24.66 -9.45 10.69
CA PHE A 55 -25.69 -9.98 11.59
C PHE A 55 -25.16 -10.23 13.01
N TYR A 56 -23.97 -10.84 13.14
CA TYR A 56 -23.30 -11.05 14.42
C TYR A 56 -23.04 -9.72 15.14
N LEU A 57 -22.49 -8.70 14.42
CA LEU A 57 -22.20 -7.41 15.01
C LEU A 57 -23.46 -6.68 15.45
N LEU A 58 -24.53 -6.69 14.65
CA LEU A 58 -25.80 -6.04 15.02
C LEU A 58 -26.43 -6.63 16.30
N TRP A 59 -26.07 -7.87 16.63
CA TRP A 59 -26.52 -8.51 17.88
C TRP A 59 -25.70 -8.09 19.11
N ARG A 60 -24.54 -7.44 18.92
CA ARG A 60 -23.73 -6.89 19.99
C ARG A 60 -24.23 -5.49 20.38
N PRO A 61 -24.15 -5.10 21.69
CA PRO A 61 -24.55 -3.76 22.15
C PRO A 61 -23.78 -2.62 21.47
N ASP A 62 -22.49 -2.84 21.13
CA ASP A 62 -21.58 -1.90 20.48
C ASP A 62 -21.52 -2.04 18.95
N GLY A 63 -22.21 -3.01 18.39
CA GLY A 63 -22.04 -3.46 17.01
C GLY A 63 -22.43 -2.40 15.98
N ALA A 64 -23.50 -1.65 16.19
CA ALA A 64 -23.90 -0.56 15.30
C ALA A 64 -22.82 0.54 15.22
N THR A 65 -22.21 0.87 16.35
CA THR A 65 -21.11 1.86 16.42
C THR A 65 -19.88 1.35 15.68
N LEU A 66 -19.51 0.08 15.89
CA LEU A 66 -18.38 -0.56 15.18
C LEU A 66 -18.59 -0.57 13.66
N LEU A 67 -19.81 -0.93 13.20
CA LEU A 67 -20.13 -0.90 11.77
C LEU A 67 -20.09 0.50 11.18
N ALA A 68 -20.63 1.50 11.90
CA ALA A 68 -20.59 2.89 11.44
C ALA A 68 -19.14 3.40 11.34
N GLN A 69 -18.31 3.13 12.35
CA GLN A 69 -16.89 3.48 12.33
C GLN A 69 -16.16 2.79 11.17
N THR A 70 -16.38 1.48 10.98
CA THR A 70 -15.81 0.71 9.88
C THR A 70 -16.19 1.28 8.51
N LEU A 71 -17.45 1.70 8.35
CA LEU A 71 -17.90 2.32 7.10
C LEU A 71 -17.22 3.68 6.84
N ILE A 72 -17.06 4.50 7.88
CA ILE A 72 -16.36 5.79 7.78
C ILE A 72 -14.88 5.56 7.42
N GLU A 73 -14.22 4.60 8.07
CA GLU A 73 -12.83 4.21 7.76
C GLU A 73 -12.70 3.75 6.31
N TYR A 74 -13.62 2.88 5.85
CA TYR A 74 -13.65 2.40 4.47
C TYR A 74 -13.83 3.55 3.46
N VAL A 75 -14.81 4.43 3.68
CA VAL A 75 -15.06 5.56 2.76
C VAL A 75 -13.86 6.52 2.74
N SER A 76 -13.26 6.82 3.91
CA SER A 76 -12.05 7.64 4.01
C SER A 76 -10.89 7.03 3.25
N PHE A 77 -10.72 5.71 3.36
CA PHE A 77 -9.68 4.95 2.68
C PHE A 77 -9.85 5.00 1.16
N ILE A 78 -11.04 4.71 0.65
CA ILE A 78 -11.32 4.75 -0.79
C ILE A 78 -11.25 6.17 -1.35
N ALA A 79 -11.70 7.17 -0.59
CA ALA A 79 -11.59 8.57 -0.99
C ALA A 79 -10.12 9.00 -1.16
N LEU A 80 -9.22 8.60 -0.24
CA LEU A 80 -7.79 8.89 -0.37
C LEU A 80 -7.18 8.17 -1.57
N LEU A 81 -7.35 6.85 -1.66
CA LEU A 81 -6.77 6.08 -2.77
C LEU A 81 -7.27 6.59 -4.13
N GLY A 82 -8.58 6.86 -4.24
CA GLY A 82 -9.19 7.43 -5.43
C GLY A 82 -8.62 8.81 -5.77
N ALA A 83 -8.48 9.68 -4.77
CA ALA A 83 -7.92 11.01 -4.96
C ALA A 83 -6.46 10.95 -5.46
N LEU A 84 -5.61 10.18 -4.79
CA LEU A 84 -4.20 10.03 -5.20
C LEU A 84 -4.09 9.40 -6.59
N PHE A 85 -4.91 8.40 -6.90
CA PHE A 85 -4.90 7.72 -8.20
C PHE A 85 -5.36 8.64 -9.34
N VAL A 86 -6.47 9.37 -9.16
CA VAL A 86 -7.00 10.30 -10.17
C VAL A 86 -6.05 11.45 -10.40
N ILE A 87 -5.58 12.09 -9.34
CA ILE A 87 -4.72 13.27 -9.44
C ILE A 87 -3.35 12.90 -10.02
N SER A 88 -2.75 11.78 -9.60
CA SER A 88 -1.49 11.29 -10.19
C SER A 88 -1.67 10.88 -11.65
N GLY A 89 -2.84 10.32 -12.01
CA GLY A 89 -3.22 10.02 -13.39
C GLY A 89 -3.37 11.25 -14.28
N GLY A 90 -3.54 12.44 -13.69
CA GLY A 90 -3.55 13.75 -14.37
C GLY A 90 -2.15 14.35 -14.60
N ILE A 91 -1.07 13.67 -14.21
CA ILE A 91 0.31 14.09 -14.43
C ILE A 91 0.94 13.22 -15.51
N TYR A 92 1.54 13.82 -16.54
CA TYR A 92 2.20 13.08 -17.61
C TYR A 92 3.64 13.58 -17.81
N LEU A 93 4.58 12.63 -17.79
CA LEU A 93 5.99 12.89 -18.06
C LEU A 93 6.27 12.72 -19.56
N ARG A 94 6.36 13.85 -20.29
CA ARG A 94 6.73 13.90 -21.71
C ARG A 94 8.21 14.14 -21.87
N GLY A 95 8.82 13.52 -22.86
CA GLY A 95 10.23 13.69 -23.21
C GLY A 95 10.96 12.37 -23.36
N SER A 96 12.16 12.43 -23.94
CA SER A 96 13.03 11.29 -24.14
C SER A 96 14.16 11.29 -23.11
N LEU A 97 14.13 10.30 -22.20
CA LEU A 97 15.27 9.95 -21.35
C LEU A 97 16.04 8.82 -22.03
N THR A 98 17.37 8.89 -21.97
CA THR A 98 18.20 7.74 -22.37
C THR A 98 18.41 6.87 -21.15
N GLY A 99 17.95 5.63 -21.19
CA GLY A 99 18.01 4.66 -20.09
C GLY A 99 19.43 4.15 -19.84
N THR A 100 20.29 4.98 -19.26
CA THR A 100 21.58 4.55 -18.73
C THR A 100 21.43 4.01 -17.30
N PRO A 101 22.34 3.18 -16.80
CA PRO A 101 22.25 2.66 -15.42
C PRO A 101 22.13 3.76 -14.36
N LEU A 102 22.86 4.85 -14.49
CA LEU A 102 22.74 5.98 -13.57
C LEU A 102 21.39 6.67 -13.68
N VAL A 103 20.89 6.93 -14.90
CA VAL A 103 19.57 7.57 -15.10
C VAL A 103 18.46 6.69 -14.56
N ASN A 104 18.51 5.38 -14.79
CA ASN A 104 17.53 4.43 -14.26
C ASN A 104 17.55 4.40 -12.71
N THR A 105 18.75 4.40 -12.10
CA THR A 105 18.89 4.42 -10.64
C THR A 105 18.36 5.71 -10.04
N LEU A 106 18.70 6.87 -10.61
CA LEU A 106 18.16 8.16 -10.17
C LEU A 106 16.64 8.23 -10.35
N PHE A 107 16.11 7.62 -11.42
CA PHE A 107 14.68 7.54 -11.65
C PHE A 107 13.96 6.73 -10.57
N LEU A 108 14.52 5.58 -10.18
CA LEU A 108 14.00 4.78 -9.07
C LEU A 108 14.15 5.50 -7.72
N ALA A 109 15.26 6.20 -7.49
CA ALA A 109 15.47 6.99 -6.26
C ALA A 109 14.45 8.13 -6.13
N VAL A 110 14.22 8.90 -7.20
CA VAL A 110 13.15 9.91 -7.23
C VAL A 110 11.77 9.27 -7.07
N GLY A 111 11.55 8.13 -7.73
CA GLY A 111 10.31 7.36 -7.60
C GLY A 111 10.05 6.91 -6.17
N SER A 112 11.10 6.53 -5.42
CA SER A 112 10.96 6.12 -4.02
C SER A 112 10.55 7.29 -3.10
N LEU A 113 11.02 8.50 -3.34
CA LEU A 113 10.58 9.67 -2.60
C LEU A 113 9.15 10.08 -2.98
N LEU A 114 8.84 10.07 -4.27
CA LEU A 114 7.50 10.39 -4.76
C LEU A 114 6.44 9.41 -4.22
N ALA A 115 6.73 8.11 -4.18
CA ALA A 115 5.79 7.11 -3.69
C ALA A 115 5.37 7.36 -2.23
N SER A 116 6.25 7.91 -1.41
CA SER A 116 5.90 8.31 -0.04
C SER A 116 4.89 9.46 0.03
N VAL A 117 4.69 10.21 -1.05
CA VAL A 117 3.80 11.40 -1.07
C VAL A 117 2.53 11.15 -1.88
N ILE A 118 2.66 10.48 -3.04
CA ILE A 118 1.54 10.26 -3.97
C ILE A 118 1.00 8.83 -3.93
N GLY A 119 1.51 8.03 -3.00
CA GLY A 119 1.19 6.62 -2.85
C GLY A 119 1.97 5.72 -3.82
N THR A 120 2.24 4.49 -3.38
CA THR A 120 2.94 3.48 -4.19
C THR A 120 2.20 3.17 -5.49
N THR A 121 0.87 3.09 -5.47
CA THR A 121 0.04 2.87 -6.67
C THR A 121 0.12 4.05 -7.63
N GLY A 122 -0.01 5.28 -7.12
CA GLY A 122 0.07 6.51 -7.94
C GLY A 122 1.45 6.69 -8.57
N ALA A 123 2.51 6.53 -7.79
CA ALA A 123 3.89 6.59 -8.27
C ALA A 123 4.18 5.50 -9.32
N SER A 124 3.71 4.28 -9.08
CA SER A 124 3.88 3.17 -10.02
C SER A 124 3.18 3.43 -11.35
N ALA A 125 1.93 3.88 -11.33
CA ALA A 125 1.18 4.21 -12.55
C ALA A 125 1.84 5.35 -13.35
N LEU A 126 2.34 6.38 -12.64
CA LEU A 126 3.00 7.54 -13.24
C LEU A 126 4.36 7.19 -13.86
N LEU A 127 5.16 6.39 -13.18
CA LEU A 127 6.59 6.26 -13.48
C LEU A 127 6.95 5.05 -14.33
N ILE A 128 6.19 3.95 -14.31
CA ILE A 128 6.57 2.74 -15.03
C ILE A 128 6.65 2.94 -16.54
N ARG A 129 5.69 3.64 -17.15
CA ARG A 129 5.68 3.88 -18.60
C ARG A 129 6.84 4.75 -19.08
N PRO A 130 7.16 5.90 -18.44
CA PRO A 130 8.37 6.68 -18.76
C PRO A 130 9.66 5.87 -18.61
N LEU A 131 9.78 5.03 -17.57
CA LEU A 131 10.95 4.17 -17.38
C LEU A 131 11.10 3.17 -18.55
N LEU A 132 10.03 2.52 -18.96
CA LEU A 132 10.05 1.58 -20.09
C LEU A 132 10.37 2.30 -21.41
N ARG A 133 9.80 3.50 -21.65
CA ARG A 133 10.13 4.31 -22.83
C ARG A 133 11.60 4.72 -22.88
N ALA A 134 12.16 5.12 -21.73
CA ALA A 134 13.57 5.51 -21.65
C ALA A 134 14.54 4.37 -22.00
N ASN A 135 14.08 3.15 -21.86
CA ASN A 135 14.86 1.93 -22.09
C ASN A 135 14.44 1.15 -23.36
N GLN A 136 13.62 1.75 -24.23
CA GLN A 136 13.30 1.16 -25.53
C GLN A 136 14.57 0.87 -26.31
N GLY A 137 14.71 -0.36 -26.84
CA GLY A 137 15.90 -0.79 -27.55
C GLY A 137 16.91 -1.57 -26.71
N ARG A 138 16.70 -1.72 -25.41
CA ARG A 138 17.44 -2.69 -24.58
C ARG A 138 16.76 -4.05 -24.63
N SER A 139 17.54 -5.12 -24.88
CA SER A 139 17.01 -6.48 -24.99
C SER A 139 16.57 -7.08 -23.66
N LYS A 140 17.14 -6.63 -22.54
CA LYS A 140 16.88 -7.16 -21.21
C LYS A 140 16.38 -6.06 -20.26
N LEU A 141 15.07 -6.07 -20.00
CA LEU A 141 14.39 -5.08 -19.14
C LEU A 141 13.77 -5.69 -17.87
N THR A 142 13.74 -7.01 -17.75
CA THR A 142 13.09 -7.72 -16.65
C THR A 142 13.55 -7.21 -15.28
N HIS A 143 14.85 -7.06 -15.08
CA HIS A 143 15.41 -6.59 -13.82
C HIS A 143 14.99 -5.15 -13.48
N LEU A 144 14.84 -4.26 -14.48
CA LEU A 144 14.34 -2.90 -14.24
C LEU A 144 12.96 -2.93 -13.60
N VAL A 145 12.06 -3.77 -14.14
CA VAL A 145 10.69 -3.88 -13.67
C VAL A 145 10.62 -4.56 -12.30
N VAL A 146 11.41 -5.61 -12.10
CA VAL A 146 11.49 -6.30 -10.80
C VAL A 146 11.95 -5.35 -9.70
N PHE A 147 13.04 -4.61 -9.91
CA PHE A 147 13.52 -3.64 -8.92
C PHE A 147 12.59 -2.42 -8.78
N PHE A 148 11.90 -2.04 -9.85
CA PHE A 148 10.85 -1.02 -9.76
C PHE A 148 9.74 -1.45 -8.80
N ILE A 149 9.30 -2.72 -8.88
CA ILE A 149 8.32 -3.28 -7.95
C ILE A 149 8.88 -3.29 -6.52
N PHE A 150 10.10 -3.73 -6.31
CA PHE A 150 10.71 -3.76 -4.98
C PHE A 150 10.80 -2.38 -4.34
N ILE A 151 11.27 -1.38 -5.10
CA ILE A 151 11.54 -0.03 -4.62
C ILE A 151 10.27 0.82 -4.65
N VAL A 152 9.75 1.14 -5.84
CA VAL A 152 8.70 2.17 -6.02
C VAL A 152 7.32 1.66 -5.61
N SER A 153 7.01 0.41 -5.94
CA SER A 153 5.69 -0.16 -5.67
C SER A 153 5.51 -0.64 -4.23
N ASN A 154 6.60 -0.76 -3.44
CA ASN A 154 6.52 -1.27 -2.06
C ASN A 154 7.42 -0.49 -1.10
N GLY A 155 8.74 -0.76 -1.09
CA GLY A 155 9.67 -0.23 -0.10
C GLY A 155 9.62 1.28 0.09
N ALA A 156 9.22 2.00 -0.93
CA ALA A 156 9.15 3.45 -0.94
C ALA A 156 8.02 4.06 -0.10
N GLY A 157 6.91 3.35 0.12
CA GLY A 157 5.68 3.89 0.67
C GLY A 157 5.66 4.19 2.17
N MET A 158 6.81 4.23 2.88
CA MET A 158 6.83 4.19 4.35
C MET A 158 6.99 5.54 5.05
N LEU A 159 7.37 6.62 4.35
CA LEU A 159 7.75 7.86 5.03
C LEU A 159 6.54 8.73 5.43
N THR A 160 5.38 8.53 4.83
CA THR A 160 4.15 9.23 5.22
C THR A 160 2.95 8.28 5.21
N PRO A 161 1.87 8.62 5.90
CA PRO A 161 0.63 7.86 5.83
C PRO A 161 0.01 7.77 4.41
N LEU A 162 0.38 8.69 3.51
CA LEU A 162 -0.12 8.72 2.14
C LEU A 162 0.62 7.73 1.22
N GLY A 163 1.80 7.27 1.66
CA GLY A 163 2.68 6.43 0.84
C GLY A 163 2.13 5.02 0.60
N ASP A 164 1.52 4.43 1.62
CA ASP A 164 0.99 3.07 1.49
C ASP A 164 -0.26 2.84 2.34
N PRO A 165 -1.24 2.06 1.86
CA PRO A 165 -2.51 1.79 2.55
C PRO A 165 -2.41 1.43 4.03
N PRO A 166 -1.50 0.56 4.49
CA PRO A 166 -1.32 0.24 5.89
C PRO A 166 -1.13 1.45 6.79
N LEU A 167 -0.27 2.36 6.37
CA LEU A 167 0.09 3.53 7.17
C LEU A 167 -1.06 4.53 7.26
N PHE A 168 -1.85 4.64 6.17
CA PHE A 168 -3.05 5.47 6.20
C PHE A 168 -4.13 4.90 7.12
N LEU A 169 -4.32 3.58 7.15
CA LEU A 169 -5.24 2.94 8.10
C LEU A 169 -4.78 3.13 9.55
N GLY A 170 -3.47 3.07 9.82
CA GLY A 170 -2.91 3.45 11.12
C GLY A 170 -3.22 4.90 11.48
N PHE A 171 -3.07 5.81 10.52
CA PHE A 171 -3.40 7.23 10.68
C PHE A 171 -4.89 7.44 10.98
N LEU A 172 -5.80 6.80 10.26
CA LEU A 172 -7.25 6.87 10.54
C LEU A 172 -7.58 6.40 11.95
N ARG A 173 -6.78 5.49 12.52
CA ARG A 173 -6.88 4.99 13.89
C ARG A 173 -6.00 5.73 14.89
N GLY A 174 -5.60 6.96 14.57
CA GLY A 174 -4.97 7.89 15.49
C GLY A 174 -3.45 7.86 15.56
N VAL A 175 -2.75 7.05 14.73
CA VAL A 175 -1.28 7.16 14.62
C VAL A 175 -0.93 8.55 14.09
N PRO A 176 -0.05 9.34 14.77
CA PRO A 176 0.30 10.67 14.32
C PRO A 176 0.91 10.68 12.92
N PHE A 177 0.58 11.70 12.09
CA PHE A 177 1.06 11.80 10.72
C PHE A 177 2.58 11.67 10.60
N LEU A 178 3.32 12.39 11.47
CA LEU A 178 4.79 12.39 11.45
C LEU A 178 5.41 11.16 12.15
N TRP A 179 4.61 10.29 12.76
CA TRP A 179 5.12 9.09 13.42
C TRP A 179 5.84 8.17 12.42
N THR A 180 5.38 8.11 11.17
CA THR A 180 5.97 7.30 10.10
C THR A 180 7.40 7.69 9.75
N LEU A 181 7.83 8.93 10.05
CA LEU A 181 9.23 9.35 9.88
C LEU A 181 10.21 8.57 10.75
N ARG A 182 9.74 7.92 11.83
CA ARG A 182 10.54 6.99 12.63
C ARG A 182 10.96 5.75 11.84
N LEU A 183 10.25 5.44 10.76
CA LEU A 183 10.56 4.35 9.85
C LEU A 183 11.61 4.74 8.79
N ALA A 184 12.12 5.98 8.82
CA ALA A 184 13.13 6.45 7.87
C ALA A 184 14.44 5.64 7.90
N PRO A 185 14.98 5.19 9.07
CA PRO A 185 16.17 4.36 9.07
C PRO A 185 16.00 3.00 8.37
N PRO A 186 15.01 2.15 8.69
CA PRO A 186 14.79 0.91 7.95
C PRO A 186 14.40 1.17 6.49
N TRP A 187 13.64 2.25 6.19
CA TRP A 187 13.34 2.67 4.83
C TRP A 187 14.60 3.01 4.03
N ALA A 188 15.51 3.80 4.59
CA ALA A 188 16.76 4.21 3.95
C ALA A 188 17.70 3.01 3.72
N MET A 189 17.76 2.09 4.67
CA MET A 189 18.55 0.85 4.55
C MET A 189 18.02 -0.02 3.39
N VAL A 190 16.72 -0.30 3.36
CA VAL A 190 16.13 -1.16 2.31
C VAL A 190 16.25 -0.52 0.94
N ASN A 191 15.75 0.71 0.77
CA ASN A 191 15.76 1.36 -0.53
C ASN A 191 17.19 1.72 -0.98
N GLY A 192 18.07 2.13 -0.06
CA GLY A 192 19.47 2.43 -0.36
C GLY A 192 20.22 1.19 -0.87
N LEU A 193 20.12 0.07 -0.17
CA LEU A 193 20.76 -1.18 -0.60
C LEU A 193 20.16 -1.72 -1.90
N LEU A 194 18.83 -1.62 -2.08
CA LEU A 194 18.19 -2.00 -3.34
C LEU A 194 18.64 -1.12 -4.52
N LEU A 195 18.83 0.19 -4.32
CA LEU A 195 19.35 1.09 -5.35
C LEU A 195 20.80 0.76 -5.72
N VAL A 196 21.65 0.43 -4.74
CA VAL A 196 23.03 0.01 -4.99
C VAL A 196 23.07 -1.31 -5.75
N LEU A 197 22.29 -2.31 -5.32
CA LEU A 197 22.20 -3.60 -6.02
C LEU A 197 21.63 -3.44 -7.43
N PHE A 198 20.61 -2.61 -7.59
CA PHE A 198 20.05 -2.29 -8.90
C PHE A 198 21.09 -1.67 -9.82
N TYR A 199 21.81 -0.62 -9.36
CA TYR A 199 22.85 0.03 -10.15
C TYR A 199 23.90 -0.97 -10.62
N ALA A 200 24.42 -1.80 -9.71
CA ALA A 200 25.41 -2.81 -10.05
C ALA A 200 24.89 -3.81 -11.09
N PHE A 201 23.66 -4.31 -10.91
CA PHE A 201 23.05 -5.28 -11.81
C PHE A 201 22.73 -4.66 -13.18
N ASP A 202 22.15 -3.43 -13.21
CA ASP A 202 21.83 -2.74 -14.47
C ASP A 202 23.10 -2.34 -15.23
N TRP A 203 24.14 -1.90 -14.52
CA TRP A 203 25.45 -1.60 -15.12
C TRP A 203 26.11 -2.85 -15.74
N TRP A 204 26.07 -3.99 -15.04
CA TRP A 204 26.59 -5.24 -15.55
C TRP A 204 25.82 -5.71 -16.78
N THR A 205 24.50 -5.64 -16.75
CA THR A 205 23.63 -5.99 -17.88
C THR A 205 23.86 -5.05 -19.07
N PHE A 206 23.98 -3.75 -18.81
CA PHE A 206 24.25 -2.74 -19.84
C PHE A 206 25.60 -2.93 -20.51
N ARG A 207 26.65 -3.29 -19.77
CA ARG A 207 27.98 -3.58 -20.37
C ARG A 207 27.97 -4.82 -21.23
N ARG A 208 27.23 -5.84 -20.85
CA ARG A 208 27.19 -7.13 -21.60
C ARG A 208 26.32 -7.06 -22.86
N HIS A 209 25.23 -6.32 -22.82
CA HIS A 209 24.21 -6.34 -23.88
C HIS A 209 23.95 -4.97 -24.50
N GLY A 210 24.29 -3.87 -23.83
CA GLY A 210 23.93 -2.50 -24.24
C GLY A 210 24.76 -1.87 -25.33
N LYS A 211 25.95 -2.43 -25.67
CA LYS A 211 26.81 -1.86 -26.74
C LYS A 211 26.35 -2.25 -28.15
N ALA A 212 25.61 -3.34 -28.31
CA ALA A 212 25.13 -3.82 -29.61
C ALA A 212 23.76 -3.24 -30.02
N GLU A 213 23.05 -2.60 -29.06
CA GLU A 213 21.63 -2.29 -29.20
C GLU A 213 21.31 -0.81 -28.85
N GLN A 214 22.29 0.11 -28.93
CA GLN A 214 21.85 1.51 -28.95
C GLN A 214 21.05 1.70 -30.23
N PRO A 215 19.71 1.90 -30.14
CA PRO A 215 18.99 2.33 -31.34
C PRO A 215 19.69 3.61 -31.78
N ALA A 216 20.04 3.68 -33.05
CA ALA A 216 20.33 4.98 -33.65
C ALA A 216 19.21 5.92 -33.19
N PRO A 217 19.52 7.14 -32.70
CA PRO A 217 18.49 8.08 -32.30
C PRO A 217 17.49 8.11 -33.43
N ALA A 218 16.21 7.82 -33.13
CA ALA A 218 15.17 7.72 -34.15
C ALA A 218 15.29 8.97 -34.98
N GLN A 219 15.68 8.80 -36.26
CA GLN A 219 15.98 9.89 -37.17
C GLN A 219 14.70 10.75 -37.22
N GLY A 220 14.78 11.97 -36.68
CA GLY A 220 13.68 12.92 -36.70
C GLY A 220 13.00 13.26 -35.35
N VAL A 221 13.26 12.55 -34.26
CA VAL A 221 12.78 12.96 -32.92
C VAL A 221 13.93 13.68 -32.22
N GLY A 222 13.96 14.99 -32.31
CA GLY A 222 14.87 15.82 -31.53
C GLY A 222 14.78 15.43 -30.05
N LYS A 223 15.88 15.52 -29.29
CA LYS A 223 15.90 15.30 -27.84
C LYS A 223 14.85 16.21 -27.21
N GLU A 224 13.62 15.71 -27.06
CA GLU A 224 12.57 16.43 -26.35
C GLU A 224 13.01 16.55 -24.88
N ARG A 225 13.10 17.79 -24.40
CA ARG A 225 13.37 18.04 -22.98
C ARG A 225 12.24 17.46 -22.14
N LEU A 226 12.59 16.86 -21.01
CA LEU A 226 11.61 16.43 -20.04
C LEU A 226 10.67 17.57 -19.68
N ARG A 227 9.37 17.35 -19.87
CA ARG A 227 8.31 18.29 -19.49
C ARG A 227 7.27 17.54 -18.68
N ILE A 228 6.82 18.15 -17.61
CA ILE A 228 5.68 17.67 -16.82
C ILE A 228 4.45 18.36 -17.40
N GLU A 229 3.56 17.58 -17.99
CA GLU A 229 2.22 18.02 -18.41
C GLU A 229 1.24 17.79 -17.27
N GLY A 230 0.18 18.59 -17.15
CA GLY A 230 -0.77 18.49 -16.04
C GLY A 230 -0.22 19.03 -14.71
N ARG A 231 0.69 20.01 -14.71
CA ARG A 231 1.33 20.56 -13.51
C ARG A 231 0.37 21.04 -12.43
N ILE A 232 -0.85 21.42 -12.80
CA ILE A 232 -1.90 21.83 -11.87
C ILE A 232 -2.20 20.71 -10.87
N ASN A 233 -2.03 19.45 -11.27
CA ASN A 233 -2.24 18.29 -10.39
C ASN A 233 -1.22 18.21 -9.25
N LEU A 234 -0.05 18.83 -9.37
CA LEU A 234 0.89 18.97 -8.25
C LEU A 234 0.28 19.83 -7.12
N LEU A 235 -0.49 20.86 -7.49
CA LEU A 235 -1.21 21.68 -6.50
C LEU A 235 -2.33 20.88 -5.83
N TRP A 236 -3.07 20.09 -6.59
CA TRP A 236 -4.13 19.24 -6.02
C TRP A 236 -3.55 18.12 -5.14
N LEU A 237 -2.41 17.53 -5.51
CA LEU A 237 -1.68 16.59 -4.65
C LEU A 237 -1.24 17.25 -3.34
N LEU A 238 -0.66 18.45 -3.42
CA LEU A 238 -0.32 19.22 -2.21
C LEU A 238 -1.56 19.47 -1.35
N GLY A 239 -2.71 19.77 -1.98
CA GLY A 239 -3.98 19.91 -1.29
C GLY A 239 -4.40 18.64 -0.53
N ILE A 240 -4.23 17.45 -1.12
CA ILE A 240 -4.48 16.16 -0.43
C ILE A 240 -3.55 15.99 0.77
N VAL A 241 -2.23 16.22 0.57
CA VAL A 241 -1.25 16.13 1.66
C VAL A 241 -1.62 17.06 2.82
N LEU A 242 -1.94 18.32 2.52
CA LEU A 242 -2.33 19.31 3.52
C LEU A 242 -3.65 18.95 4.22
N THR A 243 -4.63 18.41 3.48
CA THR A 243 -5.91 17.96 4.04
C THR A 243 -5.69 16.86 5.08
N VAL A 244 -4.91 15.82 4.73
CA VAL A 244 -4.64 14.71 5.63
C VAL A 244 -3.78 15.16 6.82
N PHE A 245 -2.74 15.95 6.56
CA PHE A 245 -1.87 16.50 7.60
C PHE A 245 -2.67 17.37 8.60
N ALA A 246 -3.49 18.29 8.10
CA ALA A 246 -4.32 19.17 8.93
C ALA A 246 -5.34 18.39 9.77
N ALA A 247 -5.98 17.38 9.18
CA ALA A 247 -6.94 16.52 9.88
C ALA A 247 -6.29 15.78 11.07
N GLY A 248 -5.02 15.36 10.94
CA GLY A 248 -4.31 14.66 12.01
C GLY A 248 -3.65 15.55 13.04
N THR A 249 -3.22 16.77 12.68
CA THR A 249 -2.45 17.64 13.59
C THR A 249 -3.31 18.68 14.26
N TRP A 250 -4.07 19.44 13.49
CA TRP A 250 -4.92 20.53 13.98
C TRP A 250 -6.38 20.13 14.15
N GLY A 251 -6.80 19.09 13.40
CA GLY A 251 -8.17 18.59 13.42
C GLY A 251 -8.71 18.30 14.81
N PRO A 252 -7.97 17.62 15.72
CA PRO A 252 -8.46 17.36 17.08
C PRO A 252 -8.78 18.60 17.89
N ALA A 253 -8.07 19.70 17.66
CA ALA A 253 -8.30 20.98 18.36
C ALA A 253 -9.46 21.78 17.75
N VAL A 254 -9.67 21.72 16.42
CA VAL A 254 -10.67 22.50 15.69
C VAL A 254 -12.00 21.75 15.56
N LEU A 255 -11.92 20.44 15.32
CA LEU A 255 -13.06 19.52 15.16
C LEU A 255 -12.85 18.32 16.09
N PRO A 256 -13.24 18.42 17.38
CA PRO A 256 -13.02 17.35 18.36
C PRO A 256 -13.73 16.04 18.00
N ASP A 257 -14.91 16.14 17.37
CA ASP A 257 -15.65 14.96 16.93
C ASP A 257 -14.93 14.27 15.76
N VAL A 258 -14.57 13.00 15.97
CA VAL A 258 -13.83 12.19 15.01
C VAL A 258 -14.62 11.96 13.72
N HIS A 259 -15.95 11.76 13.83
CA HIS A 259 -16.80 11.49 12.68
C HIS A 259 -16.95 12.73 11.81
N VAL A 260 -17.19 13.90 12.43
CA VAL A 260 -17.27 15.18 11.70
C VAL A 260 -15.94 15.49 11.00
N ARG A 261 -14.82 15.27 11.69
CA ARG A 261 -13.48 15.48 11.12
C ARG A 261 -13.22 14.56 9.91
N SER A 262 -13.56 13.28 10.02
CA SER A 262 -13.43 12.32 8.91
C SER A 262 -14.31 12.70 7.73
N LEU A 263 -15.54 13.16 7.98
CA LEU A 263 -16.45 13.61 6.93
C LEU A 263 -15.89 14.85 6.20
N VAL A 264 -15.40 15.85 6.94
CA VAL A 264 -14.76 17.04 6.34
C VAL A 264 -13.54 16.64 5.51
N GLN A 265 -12.71 15.72 6.01
CA GLN A 265 -11.56 15.20 5.26
C GLN A 265 -11.99 14.52 3.96
N ILE A 266 -13.01 13.65 3.99
CA ILE A 266 -13.57 12.99 2.80
C ILE A 266 -14.06 14.02 1.79
N LEU A 267 -14.86 15.01 2.23
CA LEU A 267 -15.40 16.04 1.35
C LEU A 267 -14.29 16.87 0.69
N CYS A 268 -13.23 17.24 1.43
CA CYS A 268 -12.07 17.93 0.86
C CYS A 268 -11.36 17.07 -0.18
N MET A 269 -11.13 15.79 0.10
CA MET A 269 -10.49 14.87 -0.86
C MET A 269 -11.33 14.70 -2.14
N VAL A 270 -12.64 14.56 -2.01
CA VAL A 270 -13.57 14.47 -3.15
C VAL A 270 -13.59 15.77 -3.96
N ALA A 271 -13.61 16.92 -3.30
CA ALA A 271 -13.58 18.23 -3.96
C ALA A 271 -12.27 18.44 -4.76
N LEU A 272 -11.12 18.10 -4.16
CA LEU A 272 -9.82 18.18 -4.84
C LEU A 272 -9.72 17.22 -6.02
N THR A 273 -10.31 16.03 -5.90
CA THR A 273 -10.42 15.05 -7.00
C THR A 273 -11.27 15.61 -8.14
N GLY A 274 -12.41 16.19 -7.82
CA GLY A 274 -13.29 16.86 -8.78
C GLY A 274 -12.59 18.04 -9.49
N ALA A 275 -11.84 18.85 -8.73
CA ALA A 275 -11.04 19.95 -9.29
C ALA A 275 -9.95 19.42 -10.24
N SER A 276 -9.29 18.33 -9.89
CA SER A 276 -8.32 17.66 -10.77
C SER A 276 -8.97 17.20 -12.08
N LEU A 277 -10.07 16.49 -12.01
CA LEU A 277 -10.80 16.02 -13.20
C LEU A 277 -11.27 17.18 -14.11
N TRP A 278 -11.69 18.28 -13.51
CA TRP A 278 -12.16 19.46 -14.25
C TRP A 278 -11.02 20.23 -14.91
N THR A 279 -9.87 20.34 -14.25
CA THR A 279 -8.73 21.16 -14.73
C THR A 279 -7.75 20.38 -15.59
N THR A 280 -7.82 19.04 -15.62
CA THR A 280 -6.92 18.20 -16.40
C THR A 280 -7.46 17.94 -17.80
N PRO A 281 -6.74 18.30 -18.87
CA PRO A 281 -7.12 17.99 -20.24
C PRO A 281 -7.28 16.47 -20.46
N ARG A 282 -8.31 16.06 -21.19
CA ARG A 282 -8.58 14.64 -21.53
C ARG A 282 -7.39 13.96 -22.21
N THR A 283 -6.66 14.71 -23.04
CA THR A 283 -5.45 14.22 -23.73
C THR A 283 -4.38 13.67 -22.77
N ILE A 284 -4.28 14.22 -21.55
CA ILE A 284 -3.35 13.73 -20.52
C ILE A 284 -3.83 12.38 -19.96
N HIS A 285 -5.13 12.26 -19.67
CA HIS A 285 -5.70 11.00 -19.20
C HIS A 285 -5.59 9.89 -20.26
N GLU A 286 -5.80 10.23 -21.53
CA GLU A 286 -5.61 9.30 -22.66
C GLU A 286 -4.16 8.87 -22.81
N ALA A 287 -3.21 9.82 -22.71
CA ALA A 287 -1.77 9.52 -22.75
C ALA A 287 -1.32 8.60 -21.60
N ASN A 288 -1.91 8.77 -20.41
CA ASN A 288 -1.70 7.90 -19.25
C ASN A 288 -2.51 6.60 -19.31
N ARG A 289 -3.38 6.42 -20.30
CA ARG A 289 -4.36 5.29 -20.36
C ARG A 289 -5.13 5.17 -19.04
N PHE A 290 -5.57 6.31 -18.52
CA PHE A 290 -6.34 6.36 -17.28
C PHE A 290 -7.66 5.57 -17.40
N SER A 291 -7.96 4.74 -16.41
CA SER A 291 -9.26 4.09 -16.28
C SER A 291 -9.65 3.98 -14.81
N TRP A 292 -10.95 3.93 -14.54
CA TRP A 292 -11.50 3.77 -13.20
C TRP A 292 -11.40 2.33 -12.67
N ALA A 293 -11.12 1.36 -13.55
CA ALA A 293 -11.17 -0.06 -13.21
C ALA A 293 -10.35 -0.42 -11.96
N PRO A 294 -9.09 0.05 -11.76
CA PRO A 294 -8.31 -0.30 -10.57
C PRO A 294 -8.95 0.18 -9.26
N ILE A 295 -9.50 1.40 -9.24
CA ILE A 295 -10.12 1.94 -8.01
C ILE A 295 -11.45 1.26 -7.70
N VAL A 296 -12.25 0.97 -8.73
CA VAL A 296 -13.50 0.22 -8.56
C VAL A 296 -13.21 -1.19 -8.02
N GLU A 297 -12.19 -1.86 -8.55
CA GLU A 297 -11.76 -3.18 -8.09
C GLU A 297 -11.35 -3.15 -6.62
N VAL A 298 -10.49 -2.21 -6.24
CA VAL A 298 -10.08 -2.02 -4.84
C VAL A 298 -11.30 -1.74 -3.96
N GLY A 299 -12.19 -0.84 -4.36
CA GLY A 299 -13.41 -0.54 -3.61
C GLY A 299 -14.26 -1.77 -3.34
N VAL A 300 -14.50 -2.57 -4.38
CA VAL A 300 -15.32 -3.78 -4.28
C VAL A 300 -14.70 -4.85 -3.37
N VAL A 301 -13.39 -5.06 -3.44
CA VAL A 301 -12.71 -6.05 -2.61
C VAL A 301 -12.61 -5.56 -1.16
N PHE A 302 -12.25 -4.32 -0.95
CA PHE A 302 -11.98 -3.80 0.38
C PHE A 302 -13.24 -3.62 1.25
N ILE A 303 -14.42 -3.40 0.69
CA ILE A 303 -15.64 -3.37 1.52
C ILE A 303 -15.87 -4.72 2.22
N GLY A 304 -15.63 -5.83 1.53
CA GLY A 304 -15.69 -7.17 2.14
C GLY A 304 -14.61 -7.36 3.21
N ILE A 305 -13.38 -6.90 2.97
CA ILE A 305 -12.29 -6.94 3.95
C ILE A 305 -12.68 -6.15 5.20
N PHE A 306 -13.08 -4.88 5.04
CA PHE A 306 -13.39 -4.00 6.18
C PHE A 306 -14.49 -4.56 7.07
N VAL A 307 -15.55 -5.11 6.48
CA VAL A 307 -16.64 -5.70 7.26
C VAL A 307 -16.20 -6.99 7.95
N THR A 308 -15.55 -7.91 7.22
CA THR A 308 -15.21 -9.22 7.77
C THR A 308 -14.08 -9.18 8.80
N MET A 309 -13.19 -8.17 8.74
CA MET A 309 -12.06 -8.07 9.66
C MET A 309 -12.45 -7.63 11.08
N VAL A 310 -13.61 -6.97 11.29
CA VAL A 310 -13.97 -6.41 12.60
C VAL A 310 -13.90 -7.43 13.75
N PRO A 311 -14.52 -8.61 13.65
CA PRO A 311 -14.40 -9.63 14.71
C PRO A 311 -12.98 -10.15 14.89
N ALA A 312 -12.21 -10.24 13.79
CA ALA A 312 -10.82 -10.70 13.86
C ALA A 312 -9.95 -9.72 14.65
N LEU A 313 -10.11 -8.40 14.41
CA LEU A 313 -9.38 -7.37 15.15
C LEU A 313 -9.72 -7.38 16.64
N LEU A 314 -11.02 -7.48 16.98
CA LEU A 314 -11.48 -7.59 18.37
C LEU A 314 -10.92 -8.84 19.05
N PHE A 315 -10.97 -10.00 18.39
CA PHE A 315 -10.41 -11.24 18.92
C PHE A 315 -8.91 -11.15 19.22
N LEU A 316 -8.15 -10.53 18.31
CA LEU A 316 -6.70 -10.35 18.48
C LEU A 316 -6.37 -9.33 19.56
N GLU A 317 -7.16 -8.29 19.72
CA GLU A 317 -7.04 -7.33 20.81
C GLU A 317 -7.29 -8.01 22.17
N GLU A 318 -8.35 -8.83 22.26
CA GLU A 318 -8.73 -9.52 23.49
C GLU A 318 -7.74 -10.63 23.90
N ARG A 319 -7.15 -11.34 22.92
CA ARG A 319 -6.37 -12.57 23.16
C ARG A 319 -4.92 -12.50 22.67
N GLY A 320 -4.46 -11.37 22.17
CA GLY A 320 -3.14 -11.22 21.57
C GLY A 320 -2.01 -11.69 22.48
N ALA A 321 -2.07 -11.36 23.77
CA ALA A 321 -1.05 -11.75 24.76
C ALA A 321 -0.88 -13.26 24.90
N THR A 322 -1.90 -14.07 24.56
CA THR A 322 -1.88 -15.54 24.72
C THR A 322 -1.35 -16.27 23.47
N LEU A 323 -1.16 -15.58 22.34
CA LEU A 323 -0.78 -16.20 21.07
C LEU A 323 0.74 -16.43 20.92
N GLY A 324 1.56 -16.02 21.89
CA GLY A 324 2.99 -16.30 21.92
C GLY A 324 3.85 -15.44 20.99
N VAL A 325 3.26 -14.50 20.24
CA VAL A 325 3.97 -13.52 19.41
C VAL A 325 4.15 -12.25 20.23
N THR A 326 5.33 -12.04 20.81
CA THR A 326 5.56 -10.95 21.80
C THR A 326 6.74 -10.04 21.45
N LYS A 327 7.65 -10.49 20.60
CA LYS A 327 8.89 -9.75 20.27
C LYS A 327 8.76 -9.00 18.93
N PRO A 328 9.39 -7.82 18.76
CA PRO A 328 9.30 -7.04 17.52
C PRO A 328 9.70 -7.83 16.27
N TRP A 329 10.80 -8.63 16.31
CA TRP A 329 11.20 -9.44 15.17
C TRP A 329 10.17 -10.50 14.76
N GLN A 330 9.40 -11.04 15.72
CA GLN A 330 8.31 -11.98 15.43
C GLN A 330 7.17 -11.26 14.69
N PHE A 331 6.81 -10.06 15.14
CA PHE A 331 5.82 -9.21 14.45
C PHE A 331 6.26 -8.86 13.04
N PHE A 332 7.53 -8.49 12.85
CA PHE A 332 8.09 -8.18 11.54
C PHE A 332 7.96 -9.36 10.57
N TRP A 333 8.44 -10.55 10.97
CA TRP A 333 8.40 -11.73 10.10
C TRP A 333 6.98 -12.28 9.91
N ALA A 334 6.17 -12.31 10.95
CA ALA A 334 4.81 -12.85 10.86
C ALA A 334 3.90 -11.95 10.01
N SER A 335 3.92 -10.63 10.24
CA SER A 335 3.16 -9.69 9.40
C SER A 335 3.69 -9.69 7.97
N GLY A 336 5.00 -9.75 7.79
CA GLY A 336 5.62 -9.79 6.47
C GLY A 336 5.32 -11.07 5.69
N ALA A 337 5.37 -12.23 6.34
CA ALA A 337 5.01 -13.50 5.71
C ALA A 337 3.56 -13.50 5.22
N LEU A 338 2.64 -12.98 6.05
CA LEU A 338 1.23 -12.84 5.66
C LEU A 338 1.06 -11.84 4.53
N SER A 339 1.72 -10.67 4.60
CA SER A 339 1.68 -9.64 3.56
C SER A 339 2.29 -10.09 2.22
N SER A 340 3.15 -11.08 2.23
CA SER A 340 3.70 -11.66 0.98
C SER A 340 2.65 -12.35 0.12
N VAL A 341 1.53 -12.76 0.72
CA VAL A 341 0.46 -13.53 0.05
C VAL A 341 -0.87 -12.78 0.05
N LEU A 342 -1.07 -11.93 1.06
CA LEU A 342 -2.26 -11.09 1.23
C LEU A 342 -1.88 -9.62 1.08
N ASP A 343 -2.87 -8.78 0.78
CA ASP A 343 -2.66 -7.33 0.74
C ASP A 343 -2.11 -6.80 2.08
N ASN A 344 -1.21 -5.84 1.99
CA ASN A 344 -0.50 -5.26 3.13
C ASN A 344 -1.42 -4.52 4.12
N ALA A 345 -2.52 -3.95 3.67
CA ALA A 345 -3.44 -3.16 4.50
C ALA A 345 -4.19 -3.98 5.56
N PRO A 346 -4.91 -5.08 5.22
CA PRO A 346 -5.54 -5.93 6.22
C PRO A 346 -4.51 -6.61 7.11
N THR A 347 -3.36 -6.99 6.57
CA THR A 347 -2.26 -7.57 7.34
C THR A 347 -1.78 -6.62 8.43
N TYR A 348 -1.55 -5.35 8.10
CA TYR A 348 -1.14 -4.34 9.07
C TYR A 348 -2.15 -4.20 10.22
N LEU A 349 -3.44 -4.04 9.92
CA LEU A 349 -4.46 -3.89 10.95
C LEU A 349 -4.57 -5.12 11.86
N THR A 350 -4.48 -6.31 11.28
CA THR A 350 -4.50 -7.59 12.01
C THR A 350 -3.38 -7.65 13.04
N PHE A 351 -2.14 -7.38 12.61
CA PHE A 351 -0.99 -7.42 13.52
C PHE A 351 -0.89 -6.20 14.44
N ALA A 352 -1.41 -5.03 14.05
CA ALA A 352 -1.52 -3.89 14.95
C ALA A 352 -2.50 -4.16 16.11
N SER A 353 -3.63 -4.83 15.83
CA SER A 353 -4.56 -5.28 16.87
C SER A 353 -3.92 -6.32 17.81
N LEU A 354 -3.17 -7.26 17.23
CA LEU A 354 -2.38 -8.21 18.02
C LEU A 354 -1.35 -7.49 18.91
N ALA A 355 -0.63 -6.49 18.35
CA ALA A 355 0.35 -5.70 19.09
C ALA A 355 -0.30 -4.92 20.23
N THR A 356 -1.53 -4.43 20.05
CA THR A 356 -2.31 -3.79 21.09
C THR A 356 -2.57 -4.73 22.26
N GLY A 357 -3.09 -5.94 21.99
CA GLY A 357 -3.34 -6.95 23.01
C GLY A 357 -2.06 -7.41 23.75
N VAL A 358 -0.92 -7.45 23.05
CA VAL A 358 0.38 -7.80 23.66
C VAL A 358 0.94 -6.66 24.51
N ALA A 359 0.90 -5.42 24.03
CA ALA A 359 1.44 -4.28 24.75
C ALA A 359 0.60 -3.94 25.98
N ASP A 360 -0.69 -4.23 25.96
CA ASP A 360 -1.63 -3.96 27.04
C ASP A 360 -1.51 -4.98 28.20
N HIS A 361 -0.98 -6.16 27.96
CA HIS A 361 -0.90 -7.28 28.92
C HIS A 361 -2.23 -7.54 29.66
N GLY A 362 -3.37 -7.27 29.01
CA GLY A 362 -4.72 -7.45 29.60
C GLY A 362 -5.15 -6.36 30.58
N ALA A 363 -4.43 -5.23 30.65
CA ALA A 363 -4.78 -4.10 31.52
C ALA A 363 -5.96 -3.25 30.99
N GLY A 364 -6.36 -3.42 29.74
CA GLY A 364 -7.46 -2.67 29.10
C GLY A 364 -7.18 -1.18 28.87
N LEU A 365 -5.90 -0.81 28.83
CA LEU A 365 -5.43 0.58 28.68
C LEU A 365 -5.30 1.01 27.21
N LEU A 366 -5.04 0.05 26.33
CA LEU A 366 -4.84 0.26 24.89
C LEU A 366 -6.02 -0.28 24.09
N SER A 367 -6.23 0.24 22.90
CA SER A 367 -7.28 -0.23 22.01
C SER A 367 -6.84 -0.18 20.54
N ALA A 368 -7.14 -1.23 19.80
CA ALA A 368 -6.90 -1.30 18.35
C ALA A 368 -7.78 -0.30 17.57
N ALA A 369 -8.85 0.19 18.16
CA ALA A 369 -9.65 1.30 17.62
C ALA A 369 -8.88 2.63 17.67
N ASN A 370 -7.89 2.75 18.58
CA ASN A 370 -7.02 3.92 18.69
C ASN A 370 -5.56 3.50 18.79
N LEU A 371 -4.94 3.28 17.64
CA LEU A 371 -3.51 2.93 17.54
C LEU A 371 -2.58 4.09 17.94
N GLY A 372 -3.10 5.29 18.11
CA GLY A 372 -2.32 6.43 18.64
C GLY A 372 -1.80 6.18 20.04
N THR A 373 -2.57 5.50 20.88
CA THR A 373 -2.13 5.08 22.23
C THR A 373 -1.02 4.04 22.15
N LEU A 374 -1.14 3.05 21.25
CA LEU A 374 -0.10 2.07 20.98
C LEU A 374 1.19 2.73 20.44
N ALA A 375 1.06 3.70 19.53
CA ALA A 375 2.19 4.44 18.97
C ALA A 375 2.92 5.33 20.00
N ALA A 376 2.24 5.75 21.05
CA ALA A 376 2.82 6.50 22.17
C ALA A 376 3.42 5.59 23.26
N HIS A 377 2.99 4.32 23.34
CA HIS A 377 3.47 3.37 24.35
C HIS A 377 4.89 2.87 24.03
N PRO A 378 5.84 2.83 25.00
CA PRO A 378 7.24 2.46 24.73
C PRO A 378 7.43 1.11 24.02
N VAL A 379 6.72 0.07 24.47
CA VAL A 379 6.74 -1.25 23.82
C VAL A 379 5.91 -1.23 22.55
N GLY A 380 4.72 -0.65 22.61
CA GLY A 380 3.77 -0.60 21.51
C GLY A 380 4.33 0.04 20.24
N GLN A 381 5.11 1.13 20.37
CA GLN A 381 5.73 1.79 19.20
C GLN A 381 6.74 0.91 18.48
N GLN A 382 7.47 0.04 19.18
CA GLN A 382 8.42 -0.90 18.56
C GLN A 382 7.66 -2.01 17.82
N LEU A 383 6.62 -2.57 18.43
CA LEU A 383 5.77 -3.57 17.81
C LEU A 383 5.08 -3.01 16.56
N LEU A 384 4.53 -1.79 16.66
CA LEU A 384 3.87 -1.13 15.54
C LEU A 384 4.85 -0.81 14.40
N ALA A 385 6.09 -0.42 14.71
CA ALA A 385 7.14 -0.21 13.71
C ALA A 385 7.51 -1.53 13.00
N ALA A 386 7.63 -2.62 13.76
CA ALA A 386 7.89 -3.94 13.20
C ALA A 386 6.75 -4.41 12.27
N VAL A 387 5.49 -4.22 12.70
CA VAL A 387 4.31 -4.51 11.88
C VAL A 387 4.30 -3.66 10.60
N ALA A 388 4.55 -2.36 10.70
CA ALA A 388 4.59 -1.46 9.56
C ALA A 388 5.67 -1.88 8.55
N CYS A 389 6.89 -2.13 9.02
CA CYS A 389 8.00 -2.59 8.18
C CYS A 389 7.71 -3.95 7.54
N GLY A 390 7.23 -4.93 8.31
CA GLY A 390 6.90 -6.25 7.80
C GLY A 390 5.81 -6.19 6.74
N SER A 391 4.70 -5.54 7.04
CA SER A 391 3.55 -5.44 6.14
C SER A 391 3.88 -4.73 4.82
N VAL A 392 4.62 -3.61 4.88
CA VAL A 392 4.91 -2.82 3.68
C VAL A 392 6.04 -3.44 2.86
N PHE A 393 7.15 -3.82 3.48
CA PHE A 393 8.30 -4.33 2.74
C PHE A 393 8.02 -5.67 2.09
N MET A 394 7.42 -6.61 2.82
CA MET A 394 7.26 -7.97 2.33
C MET A 394 6.07 -8.15 1.37
N GLY A 395 5.22 -7.13 1.20
CA GLY A 395 4.29 -7.04 0.07
C GLY A 395 4.98 -7.13 -1.30
N ALA A 396 6.28 -6.79 -1.36
CA ALA A 396 7.11 -6.95 -2.54
C ALA A 396 7.48 -8.41 -2.88
N ASN A 397 7.28 -9.37 -1.98
CA ASN A 397 7.76 -10.74 -2.17
C ASN A 397 7.03 -11.51 -3.27
N THR A 398 5.79 -11.14 -3.58
CA THR A 398 5.00 -11.76 -4.66
C THR A 398 4.26 -10.71 -5.48
N TYR A 399 3.72 -11.11 -6.63
CA TYR A 399 2.89 -10.22 -7.44
C TYR A 399 1.54 -9.88 -6.78
N ILE A 400 1.04 -10.73 -5.89
CA ILE A 400 -0.27 -10.55 -5.23
C ILE A 400 -0.17 -9.86 -3.86
N GLY A 401 1.02 -9.73 -3.29
CA GLY A 401 1.22 -9.15 -1.96
C GLY A 401 0.90 -7.64 -1.89
N ASN A 402 0.87 -6.93 -3.03
CA ASN A 402 0.44 -5.53 -3.10
C ASN A 402 -0.12 -5.21 -4.49
N GLY A 403 -1.22 -4.47 -4.56
CA GLY A 403 -1.91 -4.12 -5.80
C GLY A 403 -1.03 -3.55 -6.92
N PRO A 404 -0.14 -2.59 -6.66
CA PRO A 404 0.75 -2.03 -7.69
C PRO A 404 1.69 -3.06 -8.33
N ASN A 405 2.03 -4.16 -7.67
CA ASN A 405 2.94 -5.18 -8.23
C ASN A 405 2.36 -5.80 -9.50
N PHE A 406 1.10 -6.25 -9.43
CA PHE A 406 0.41 -6.85 -10.55
C PHE A 406 0.16 -5.83 -11.67
N MET A 407 -0.20 -4.60 -11.32
CA MET A 407 -0.39 -3.52 -12.29
C MET A 407 0.89 -3.22 -13.06
N VAL A 408 2.02 -3.11 -12.38
CA VAL A 408 3.34 -2.86 -13.02
C VAL A 408 3.73 -4.02 -13.92
N LYS A 409 3.53 -5.28 -13.47
CA LYS A 409 3.74 -6.47 -14.30
C LYS A 409 2.91 -6.41 -15.58
N ALA A 410 1.61 -6.16 -15.46
CA ALA A 410 0.71 -6.12 -16.62
C ALA A 410 1.09 -5.00 -17.62
N ILE A 411 1.47 -3.81 -17.12
CA ILE A 411 1.95 -2.72 -17.97
C ILE A 411 3.26 -3.10 -18.67
N ALA A 412 4.19 -3.75 -17.99
CA ALA A 412 5.45 -4.20 -18.58
C ALA A 412 5.24 -5.23 -19.69
N GLU A 413 4.34 -6.19 -19.48
CA GLU A 413 3.97 -7.20 -20.48
C GLU A 413 3.30 -6.57 -21.72
N GLN A 414 2.45 -5.55 -21.54
CA GLN A 414 1.89 -4.74 -22.65
C GLN A 414 2.98 -4.01 -23.47
N HIS A 415 4.12 -3.70 -22.83
CA HIS A 415 5.30 -3.14 -23.48
C HIS A 415 6.31 -4.21 -23.95
N HIS A 416 5.86 -5.46 -24.10
CA HIS A 416 6.65 -6.60 -24.56
C HIS A 416 7.86 -6.97 -23.68
N VAL A 417 7.84 -6.57 -22.41
CA VAL A 417 8.84 -7.03 -21.44
C VAL A 417 8.45 -8.42 -20.94
N ARG A 418 9.34 -9.40 -21.12
CA ARG A 418 9.12 -10.75 -20.58
C ARG A 418 9.28 -10.74 -19.06
N MET A 419 8.17 -10.78 -18.37
CA MET A 419 8.17 -10.86 -16.91
C MET A 419 8.31 -12.32 -16.43
N PRO A 420 8.93 -12.55 -15.27
CA PRO A 420 8.98 -13.88 -14.67
C PRO A 420 7.58 -14.40 -14.33
N SER A 421 7.43 -15.73 -14.38
CA SER A 421 6.24 -16.36 -13.79
C SER A 421 6.11 -16.03 -12.31
N PHE A 422 4.98 -16.36 -11.68
CA PHE A 422 4.77 -16.14 -10.26
C PHE A 422 5.92 -16.72 -9.41
N PHE A 423 6.25 -17.99 -9.60
CA PHE A 423 7.35 -18.64 -8.89
C PHE A 423 8.72 -18.08 -9.28
N GLY A 424 8.93 -17.74 -10.56
CA GLY A 424 10.17 -17.09 -11.00
C GLY A 424 10.39 -15.74 -10.32
N TYR A 425 9.34 -14.93 -10.14
CA TYR A 425 9.41 -13.68 -9.40
C TYR A 425 9.70 -13.92 -7.90
N THR A 426 9.03 -14.90 -7.30
CA THR A 426 9.25 -15.27 -5.89
C THR A 426 10.70 -15.74 -5.65
N LEU A 427 11.35 -16.37 -6.64
CA LEU A 427 12.78 -16.68 -6.54
C LEU A 427 13.66 -15.40 -6.57
N TRP A 428 13.32 -14.41 -7.39
CA TRP A 428 14.00 -13.11 -7.40
C TRP A 428 13.87 -12.41 -6.04
N SER A 429 12.65 -12.31 -5.53
CA SER A 429 12.38 -11.67 -4.25
C SER A 429 13.03 -12.44 -3.10
N GLY A 430 12.94 -13.78 -3.09
CA GLY A 430 13.59 -14.63 -2.10
C GLY A 430 15.11 -14.45 -2.04
N ALA A 431 15.75 -14.37 -3.21
CA ALA A 431 17.20 -14.21 -3.28
C ALA A 431 17.70 -12.80 -2.88
N ILE A 432 16.89 -11.76 -3.12
CA ILE A 432 17.29 -10.36 -2.91
C ILE A 432 16.68 -9.80 -1.62
N LEU A 433 15.35 -9.94 -1.45
CA LEU A 433 14.63 -9.27 -0.37
C LEU A 433 14.76 -10.01 0.96
N ILE A 434 14.71 -11.35 1.00
CA ILE A 434 14.77 -12.08 2.27
C ILE A 434 16.09 -11.84 3.02
N PRO A 435 17.29 -11.90 2.39
CA PRO A 435 18.53 -11.52 3.05
C PRO A 435 18.52 -10.06 3.55
N LEU A 436 17.98 -9.16 2.74
CA LEU A 436 17.87 -7.75 3.10
C LEU A 436 16.94 -7.54 4.31
N PHE A 437 15.81 -8.24 4.35
CA PHE A 437 14.88 -8.20 5.48
C PHE A 437 15.48 -8.86 6.74
N GLY A 438 16.35 -9.86 6.57
CA GLY A 438 17.16 -10.40 7.66
C GLY A 438 18.05 -9.35 8.32
N LEU A 439 18.69 -8.49 7.51
CA LEU A 439 19.43 -7.35 8.02
C LEU A 439 18.53 -6.33 8.74
N VAL A 440 17.35 -6.03 8.18
CA VAL A 440 16.38 -5.12 8.84
C VAL A 440 15.96 -5.68 10.20
N ALA A 441 15.64 -6.98 10.29
CA ALA A 441 15.26 -7.62 11.54
C ALA A 441 16.39 -7.57 12.58
N LEU A 442 17.64 -7.78 12.12
CA LEU A 442 18.82 -7.78 13.00
C LEU A 442 19.15 -6.39 13.56
N PHE A 443 19.00 -5.33 12.76
CA PHE A 443 19.41 -3.98 13.16
C PHE A 443 18.32 -3.17 13.84
N PHE A 444 17.04 -3.48 13.59
CA PHE A 444 15.93 -2.64 14.07
C PHE A 444 14.94 -3.37 14.98
N PHE A 445 14.89 -4.70 14.94
CA PHE A 445 13.90 -5.52 15.66
C PHE A 445 14.54 -6.72 16.38
#